data_3d110327659ed26acead9ec1390cb973
#
_entry.id   3d110327659ed26acead9ec1390cb973
#
_cell.length_a   1.000
_cell.length_b   1.000
_cell.length_c   1.000
_cell.angle_alpha   90.00
_cell.angle_beta   90.00
_cell.angle_gamma   90.00
#
_symmetry.space_group_name_H-M   'P 1'
#
loop_
_entity.id
_entity.type
_entity.pdbx_description
1 polymer ?
#
loop_
_entity_poly.entity_id
_entity_poly.type
_entity_poly.pdbx_seq_one_letter_code
_entity_poly.pdbx_strand_id
1 'polypeptide(L)'
;MKDTKRYTRVAICCVAVLATGLVLSCSDDWDAHYDGLPRPTRTLWQEITARPELADFAKLLKSHGYDKFLDSGQRYTVWAPTGTIDTTLVTGENMTSDEVMEQVVKNHIARGVIAASSVVNDTIKVLNGKPMPFVSEGGVPHFNGSPAKSFNIECSNGDLHILDHQAVYNNNVWSYLRQDADFSNITNYLYSFNKLEFVPELSTPGGV
;
A
#
# COMPACT_ATOMS: atom_id res chain seq x y z
N MET A 1 -65.71 25.11 25.23
CA MET A 1 -64.32 25.59 25.53
C MET A 1 -63.51 24.62 26.42
N LYS A 2 -64.05 23.42 26.78
CA LYS A 2 -63.33 22.42 27.59
C LYS A 2 -62.63 21.35 26.73
N ASP A 3 -63.12 21.10 25.52
CA ASP A 3 -62.62 19.99 24.69
C ASP A 3 -61.32 20.31 23.93
N THR A 4 -61.13 21.56 23.53
CA THR A 4 -59.91 21.97 22.82
C THR A 4 -58.64 21.78 23.64
N LYS A 5 -58.70 21.98 24.95
CA LYS A 5 -57.54 21.76 25.85
C LYS A 5 -57.17 20.31 26.03
N ARG A 6 -58.10 19.41 25.84
CA ARG A 6 -57.91 17.97 25.97
C ARG A 6 -57.18 17.43 24.73
N TYR A 7 -57.58 17.84 23.53
CA TYR A 7 -56.93 17.45 22.26
C TYR A 7 -55.53 18.02 22.16
N THR A 8 -55.28 19.27 22.63
CA THR A 8 -53.94 19.87 22.65
C THR A 8 -52.98 19.09 23.57
N ARG A 9 -53.42 18.62 24.72
CA ARG A 9 -52.61 17.83 25.64
C ARG A 9 -52.31 16.42 25.10
N VAL A 10 -53.24 15.78 24.44
CA VAL A 10 -53.03 14.48 23.78
C VAL A 10 -52.09 14.62 22.60
N ALA A 11 -52.23 15.66 21.78
CA ALA A 11 -51.32 15.93 20.66
C ALA A 11 -49.87 16.19 21.10
N ILE A 12 -49.67 16.95 22.19
CA ILE A 12 -48.35 17.24 22.76
C ILE A 12 -47.71 15.94 23.32
N CYS A 13 -48.47 15.07 23.98
CA CYS A 13 -47.98 13.79 24.46
C CYS A 13 -47.60 12.85 23.30
N CYS A 14 -48.37 12.81 22.24
CA CYS A 14 -48.05 11.98 21.05
C CYS A 14 -46.81 12.46 20.32
N VAL A 15 -46.61 13.78 20.18
CA VAL A 15 -45.39 14.37 19.59
C VAL A 15 -44.18 14.11 20.48
N ALA A 16 -44.29 14.20 21.80
CA ALA A 16 -43.21 13.91 22.74
C ALA A 16 -42.80 12.41 22.69
N VAL A 17 -43.73 11.50 22.57
CA VAL A 17 -43.47 10.06 22.46
C VAL A 17 -42.82 9.71 21.10
N LEU A 18 -43.23 10.37 20.01
CA LEU A 18 -42.58 10.21 18.69
C LEU A 18 -41.16 10.80 18.65
N ALA A 19 -40.93 11.91 19.33
CA ALA A 19 -39.60 12.54 19.40
C ALA A 19 -38.62 11.74 20.25
N THR A 20 -39.06 11.05 21.29
CA THR A 20 -38.21 10.19 22.13
C THR A 20 -37.93 8.83 21.43
N GLY A 21 -38.80 8.35 20.54
CA GLY A 21 -38.56 7.12 19.77
C GLY A 21 -37.49 7.25 18.68
N LEU A 22 -37.22 8.46 18.20
CA LEU A 22 -36.23 8.70 17.15
C LEU A 22 -34.78 8.82 17.65
N VAL A 23 -34.54 9.01 18.93
CA VAL A 23 -33.18 9.08 19.50
C VAL A 23 -32.69 7.76 20.08
N LEU A 24 -33.53 6.72 20.14
CA LEU A 24 -33.15 5.39 20.62
C LEU A 24 -32.82 4.40 19.51
N SER A 25 -32.85 4.83 18.23
CA SER A 25 -32.65 3.93 17.08
C SER A 25 -31.21 3.93 16.53
N CYS A 26 -30.26 4.61 17.17
CA CYS A 26 -28.86 4.59 16.75
C CYS A 26 -27.97 4.46 17.99
N SER A 27 -27.99 3.31 18.64
CA SER A 27 -27.00 3.05 19.67
C SER A 27 -26.72 1.55 19.78
N ASP A 28 -25.50 1.29 20.04
CA ASP A 28 -24.89 0.17 20.72
C ASP A 28 -24.65 -1.15 19.97
N ASP A 29 -25.50 -1.58 19.04
CA ASP A 29 -25.26 -2.85 18.33
C ASP A 29 -24.15 -2.74 17.27
N TRP A 30 -23.92 -1.57 16.70
CA TRP A 30 -22.84 -1.36 15.73
C TRP A 30 -21.47 -1.35 16.38
N ASP A 31 -21.33 -0.67 17.51
CA ASP A 31 -20.06 -0.59 18.23
C ASP A 31 -19.71 -1.96 18.82
N ALA A 32 -20.68 -2.69 19.38
CA ALA A 32 -20.47 -4.05 19.89
C ALA A 32 -20.08 -5.05 18.79
N HIS A 33 -20.51 -4.84 17.55
CA HIS A 33 -20.15 -5.71 16.43
C HIS A 33 -18.72 -5.45 15.92
N TYR A 34 -18.20 -4.23 16.07
CA TYR A 34 -16.86 -3.83 15.66
C TYR A 34 -15.84 -3.81 16.81
N ASP A 35 -16.27 -3.66 18.04
CA ASP A 35 -15.39 -3.63 19.23
C ASP A 35 -14.82 -5.01 19.62
N GLY A 36 -15.30 -6.11 19.00
CA GLY A 36 -14.84 -7.46 19.28
C GLY A 36 -13.66 -7.95 18.46
N LEU A 37 -13.27 -7.27 17.39
CA LEU A 37 -12.13 -7.67 16.56
C LEU A 37 -10.85 -6.98 17.07
N PRO A 38 -9.82 -7.74 17.44
CA PRO A 38 -8.55 -7.14 17.84
C PRO A 38 -7.99 -6.33 16.67
N ARG A 39 -7.91 -5.00 16.84
CA ARG A 39 -7.29 -4.14 15.83
C ARG A 39 -5.79 -4.39 15.80
N PRO A 40 -5.18 -4.48 14.62
CA PRO A 40 -3.74 -4.63 14.52
C PRO A 40 -3.06 -3.41 15.16
N THR A 41 -2.14 -3.67 16.09
CA THR A 41 -1.43 -2.62 16.85
C THR A 41 -0.05 -2.32 16.30
N ARG A 42 0.53 -3.26 15.53
CA ARG A 42 1.84 -3.10 14.92
C ARG A 42 1.75 -2.41 13.57
N THR A 43 2.70 -1.53 13.30
CA THR A 43 2.90 -0.96 11.97
C THR A 43 3.54 -1.99 11.03
N LEU A 44 3.54 -1.70 9.74
CA LEU A 44 4.25 -2.51 8.72
C LEU A 44 5.72 -2.70 9.09
N TRP A 45 6.39 -1.64 9.53
CA TRP A 45 7.79 -1.72 9.95
C TRP A 45 8.00 -2.63 11.15
N GLN A 46 7.16 -2.49 12.17
CA GLN A 46 7.22 -3.31 13.38
C GLN A 46 6.92 -4.79 13.10
N GLU A 47 5.98 -5.05 12.18
CA GLU A 47 5.65 -6.41 11.79
C GLU A 47 6.75 -7.07 10.95
N ILE A 48 7.38 -6.33 10.03
CA ILE A 48 8.51 -6.79 9.23
C ILE A 48 9.71 -7.11 10.13
N THR A 49 10.04 -6.21 11.05
CA THR A 49 11.21 -6.39 11.95
C THR A 49 11.02 -7.48 13.00
N ALA A 50 9.78 -7.83 13.34
CA ALA A 50 9.48 -8.92 14.25
C ALA A 50 9.69 -10.31 13.63
N ARG A 51 9.96 -10.40 12.31
CA ARG A 51 10.07 -11.63 11.55
C ARG A 51 11.51 -11.90 11.11
N PRO A 52 12.18 -12.92 11.68
CA PRO A 52 13.57 -13.23 11.32
C PRO A 52 13.78 -13.56 9.84
N GLU A 53 12.78 -14.17 9.19
CA GLU A 53 12.81 -14.51 7.77
C GLU A 53 12.82 -13.29 6.84
N LEU A 54 12.48 -12.10 7.35
CA LEU A 54 12.48 -10.83 6.63
C LEU A 54 13.68 -9.94 6.98
N ALA A 55 14.67 -10.45 7.71
CA ALA A 55 15.79 -9.66 8.23
C ALA A 55 16.60 -8.95 7.12
N ASP A 56 16.87 -9.61 6.00
CA ASP A 56 17.62 -9.01 4.89
C ASP A 56 16.81 -7.90 4.20
N PHE A 57 15.51 -8.12 4.03
CA PHE A 57 14.63 -7.09 3.49
C PHE A 57 14.46 -5.90 4.46
N ALA A 58 14.33 -6.16 5.76
CA ALA A 58 14.29 -5.11 6.78
C ALA A 58 15.58 -4.27 6.78
N LYS A 59 16.75 -4.90 6.64
CA LYS A 59 18.03 -4.22 6.53
C LYS A 59 18.08 -3.31 5.30
N LEU A 60 17.61 -3.81 4.15
CA LEU A 60 17.54 -3.05 2.91
C LEU A 60 16.58 -1.85 3.03
N LEU A 61 15.38 -2.05 3.58
CA LEU A 61 14.43 -0.97 3.85
C LEU A 61 15.03 0.13 4.70
N LYS A 62 15.72 -0.25 5.79
CA LYS A 62 16.35 0.69 6.72
C LYS A 62 17.48 1.48 6.07
N SER A 63 18.34 0.84 5.27
CA SER A 63 19.46 1.52 4.60
C SER A 63 19.00 2.62 3.63
N HIS A 64 17.76 2.53 3.13
CA HIS A 64 17.18 3.50 2.21
C HIS A 64 16.11 4.40 2.87
N GLY A 65 16.00 4.38 4.20
CA GLY A 65 15.11 5.27 4.96
C GLY A 65 13.63 4.88 4.94
N TYR A 66 13.29 3.68 4.46
CA TYR A 66 11.90 3.20 4.43
C TYR A 66 11.37 2.71 5.78
N ASP A 67 12.23 2.56 6.80
CA ASP A 67 11.85 2.28 8.17
C ASP A 67 10.86 3.31 8.71
N LYS A 68 11.19 4.59 8.61
CA LYS A 68 10.31 5.71 9.03
C LYS A 68 9.07 5.85 8.15
N PHE A 69 9.23 5.56 6.86
CA PHE A 69 8.15 5.61 5.90
C PHE A 69 7.07 4.56 6.21
N LEU A 70 7.46 3.31 6.51
CA LEU A 70 6.57 2.21 6.84
C LEU A 70 6.10 2.20 8.31
N ASP A 71 6.69 3.05 9.16
CA ASP A 71 6.22 3.29 10.54
C ASP A 71 5.27 4.49 10.64
N SER A 72 5.03 5.19 9.53
CA SER A 72 4.13 6.33 9.45
C SER A 72 2.66 5.93 9.46
N GLY A 73 1.76 6.92 9.65
CA GLY A 73 0.31 6.70 9.60
C GLY A 73 -0.28 6.54 8.19
N GLN A 74 0.53 6.62 7.14
CA GLN A 74 0.05 6.41 5.77
C GLN A 74 -0.12 4.92 5.48
N ARG A 75 -1.11 4.58 4.66
CA ARG A 75 -1.42 3.18 4.32
C ARG A 75 -0.65 2.71 3.11
N TYR A 76 0.00 1.56 3.29
CA TYR A 76 0.75 0.86 2.25
C TYR A 76 0.44 -0.62 2.24
N THR A 77 0.75 -1.27 1.13
CA THR A 77 0.87 -2.72 1.04
C THR A 77 2.31 -3.06 0.71
N VAL A 78 2.87 -4.02 1.44
CA VAL A 78 4.25 -4.48 1.26
C VAL A 78 4.24 -5.96 0.90
N TRP A 79 4.92 -6.31 -0.17
CA TRP A 79 5.23 -7.68 -0.57
C TRP A 79 6.67 -7.99 -0.16
N ALA A 80 6.86 -8.47 1.06
CA ALA A 80 8.18 -8.68 1.64
C ALA A 80 8.77 -10.05 1.23
N PRO A 81 9.87 -10.07 0.47
CA PRO A 81 10.55 -11.32 0.11
C PRO A 81 11.27 -11.95 1.30
N THR A 82 11.23 -13.27 1.40
CA THR A 82 12.08 -14.03 2.32
C THR A 82 13.41 -14.36 1.67
N GLY A 83 14.42 -14.65 2.50
CA GLY A 83 15.75 -15.04 2.04
C GLY A 83 16.61 -13.89 1.56
N THR A 84 17.67 -14.22 0.83
CA THR A 84 18.67 -13.25 0.37
C THR A 84 18.10 -12.37 -0.74
N ILE A 85 18.31 -11.07 -0.59
CA ILE A 85 17.96 -10.09 -1.62
C ILE A 85 19.05 -10.10 -2.68
N ASP A 86 18.66 -10.29 -3.94
CA ASP A 86 19.60 -10.22 -5.06
C ASP A 86 20.02 -8.76 -5.31
N THR A 87 21.27 -8.49 -4.98
CA THR A 87 21.88 -7.17 -5.16
C THR A 87 22.58 -7.02 -6.52
N THR A 88 22.61 -8.08 -7.32
CA THR A 88 23.23 -8.05 -8.66
C THR A 88 22.28 -7.60 -9.75
N LEU A 89 21.00 -7.42 -9.39
CA LEU A 89 19.99 -6.92 -10.31
C LEU A 89 20.38 -5.53 -10.80
N VAL A 90 20.88 -5.52 -12.03
CA VAL A 90 21.05 -4.35 -12.86
C VAL A 90 22.16 -3.38 -12.41
N THR A 91 23.38 -3.78 -12.63
CA THR A 91 24.52 -2.85 -12.71
C THR A 91 24.65 -2.31 -14.13
N GLY A 92 23.82 -1.32 -14.49
CA GLY A 92 24.10 -0.53 -15.68
C GLY A 92 25.17 0.51 -15.36
N GLU A 93 26.04 0.86 -16.30
CA GLU A 93 27.16 1.77 -16.14
C GLU A 93 26.77 3.16 -15.59
N ASN A 94 25.48 3.51 -15.62
CA ASN A 94 24.93 4.79 -15.24
C ASN A 94 23.99 4.79 -14.03
N MET A 95 23.89 3.68 -13.29
CA MET A 95 23.13 3.59 -12.05
C MET A 95 24.04 3.19 -10.91
N THR A 96 23.97 3.92 -9.81
CA THR A 96 24.66 3.53 -8.59
C THR A 96 23.98 2.29 -7.98
N SER A 97 24.74 1.51 -7.23
CA SER A 97 24.22 0.38 -6.44
C SER A 97 23.04 0.80 -5.55
N ASP A 98 23.10 2.00 -4.97
CA ASP A 98 22.04 2.55 -4.12
C ASP A 98 20.77 2.88 -4.90
N GLU A 99 20.87 3.45 -6.10
CA GLU A 99 19.70 3.69 -6.95
C GLU A 99 19.01 2.39 -7.37
N VAL A 100 19.79 1.36 -7.70
CA VAL A 100 19.25 0.04 -8.02
C VAL A 100 18.53 -0.55 -6.82
N MET A 101 19.14 -0.50 -5.64
CA MET A 101 18.53 -1.02 -4.42
C MET A 101 17.28 -0.25 -4.04
N GLU A 102 17.25 1.06 -4.19
CA GLU A 102 16.05 1.85 -3.99
C GLU A 102 14.92 1.43 -4.95
N GLN A 103 15.24 1.18 -6.21
CA GLN A 103 14.26 0.68 -7.17
C GLN A 103 13.74 -0.73 -6.79
N VAL A 104 14.58 -1.61 -6.28
CA VAL A 104 14.15 -2.91 -5.75
C VAL A 104 13.19 -2.75 -4.58
N VAL A 105 13.48 -1.88 -3.62
CA VAL A 105 12.58 -1.57 -2.50
C VAL A 105 11.24 -1.05 -3.00
N LYS A 106 11.26 -0.05 -3.88
CA LYS A 106 10.04 0.54 -4.45
C LYS A 106 9.21 -0.46 -5.26
N ASN A 107 9.83 -1.51 -5.78
CA ASN A 107 9.18 -2.58 -6.52
C ASN A 107 8.28 -3.47 -5.64
N HIS A 108 8.51 -3.47 -4.33
CA HIS A 108 7.81 -4.30 -3.35
C HIS A 108 6.80 -3.54 -2.49
N ILE A 109 6.55 -2.27 -2.78
CA ILE A 109 5.66 -1.41 -1.98
C ILE A 109 4.67 -0.71 -2.90
N ALA A 110 3.39 -0.73 -2.52
CA ALA A 110 2.33 0.05 -3.16
C ALA A 110 1.59 0.92 -2.14
N ARG A 111 0.95 1.98 -2.64
CA ARG A 111 0.07 2.83 -1.83
C ARG A 111 -1.29 2.16 -1.64
N GLY A 112 -1.84 2.32 -0.44
CA GLY A 112 -3.16 1.78 -0.09
C GLY A 112 -3.09 0.36 0.47
N VAL A 113 -4.25 -0.20 0.76
CA VAL A 113 -4.43 -1.55 1.27
C VAL A 113 -4.92 -2.43 0.13
N ILE A 114 -4.16 -3.46 -0.21
CA ILE A 114 -4.42 -4.36 -1.33
C ILE A 114 -4.46 -5.77 -0.78
N ALA A 115 -5.66 -6.30 -0.63
CA ALA A 115 -5.87 -7.65 -0.13
C ALA A 115 -5.62 -8.70 -1.22
N ALA A 116 -5.02 -9.81 -0.82
CA ALA A 116 -4.88 -11.00 -1.66
C ALA A 116 -6.08 -11.93 -1.50
N SER A 117 -6.40 -12.67 -2.54
CA SER A 117 -7.37 -13.76 -2.51
C SER A 117 -6.91 -14.92 -3.39
N SER A 118 -7.54 -16.07 -3.20
CA SER A 118 -7.26 -17.26 -4.03
C SER A 118 -7.65 -17.11 -5.50
N VAL A 119 -8.29 -16.00 -5.85
CA VAL A 119 -8.75 -15.69 -7.22
C VAL A 119 -8.30 -14.29 -7.66
N VAL A 120 -7.29 -13.70 -7.01
CA VAL A 120 -6.82 -12.38 -7.38
C VAL A 120 -6.26 -12.38 -8.80
N ASN A 121 -6.65 -11.38 -9.58
CA ASN A 121 -6.13 -11.14 -10.93
C ASN A 121 -6.13 -9.63 -11.18
N ASP A 122 -5.06 -8.99 -10.77
CA ASP A 122 -4.92 -7.53 -10.79
C ASP A 122 -3.52 -7.11 -11.25
N THR A 123 -3.37 -5.83 -11.55
CA THR A 123 -2.09 -5.19 -11.87
C THR A 123 -1.87 -4.01 -10.93
N ILE A 124 -0.90 -4.14 -10.07
CA ILE A 124 -0.63 -3.18 -9.00
C ILE A 124 0.44 -2.19 -9.44
N LYS A 125 0.14 -0.91 -9.30
CA LYS A 125 1.14 0.14 -9.50
C LYS A 125 1.95 0.33 -8.22
N VAL A 126 3.22 -0.07 -8.25
CA VAL A 126 4.14 0.05 -7.12
C VAL A 126 4.82 1.43 -7.06
N LEU A 127 5.59 1.71 -5.99
CA LEU A 127 6.16 3.03 -5.75
C LEU A 127 7.13 3.51 -6.82
N ASN A 128 7.82 2.61 -7.52
CA ASN A 128 8.65 2.97 -8.67
C ASN A 128 7.86 3.27 -9.96
N GLY A 129 6.52 3.24 -9.88
CA GLY A 129 5.63 3.52 -10.99
C GLY A 129 5.38 2.35 -11.94
N LYS A 130 6.04 1.21 -11.75
CA LYS A 130 5.89 0.01 -12.59
C LYS A 130 4.58 -0.71 -12.28
N PRO A 131 3.87 -1.20 -13.30
CA PRO A 131 2.76 -2.12 -13.12
C PRO A 131 3.29 -3.53 -12.83
N MET A 132 2.84 -4.13 -11.72
CA MET A 132 3.20 -5.47 -11.30
C MET A 132 1.98 -6.39 -11.33
N PRO A 133 2.01 -7.52 -12.01
CA PRO A 133 0.94 -8.49 -11.96
C PRO A 133 0.84 -9.08 -10.54
N PHE A 134 -0.37 -9.11 -10.02
CA PHE A 134 -0.73 -9.78 -8.77
C PHE A 134 -1.85 -10.74 -9.09
N VAL A 135 -1.49 -11.99 -9.31
CA VAL A 135 -2.40 -13.00 -9.86
C VAL A 135 -2.37 -14.27 -9.01
N SER A 136 -3.50 -14.97 -8.95
CA SER A 136 -3.58 -16.26 -8.28
C SER A 136 -3.31 -17.39 -9.26
N GLU A 137 -2.38 -18.26 -8.92
CA GLU A 137 -2.05 -19.47 -9.65
C GLU A 137 -2.27 -20.69 -8.75
N GLY A 138 -3.17 -21.57 -9.14
CA GLY A 138 -3.53 -22.73 -8.31
C GLY A 138 -4.08 -22.38 -6.92
N GLY A 139 -4.70 -21.20 -6.76
CA GLY A 139 -5.23 -20.73 -5.49
C GLY A 139 -4.21 -20.01 -4.58
N VAL A 140 -2.95 -19.88 -5.02
CA VAL A 140 -1.90 -19.15 -4.32
C VAL A 140 -1.68 -17.80 -5.00
N PRO A 141 -1.73 -16.67 -4.28
CA PRO A 141 -1.38 -15.37 -4.82
C PRO A 141 0.10 -15.28 -5.19
N HIS A 142 0.39 -14.79 -6.38
CA HIS A 142 1.75 -14.53 -6.89
C HIS A 142 1.90 -13.05 -7.17
N PHE A 143 2.94 -12.46 -6.67
CA PHE A 143 3.29 -11.07 -6.96
C PHE A 143 4.50 -11.06 -7.90
N ASN A 144 4.26 -10.65 -9.14
CA ASN A 144 5.25 -10.63 -10.23
C ASN A 144 6.12 -11.90 -10.27
N GLY A 145 5.46 -13.06 -10.29
CA GLY A 145 6.10 -14.37 -10.39
C GLY A 145 6.54 -14.99 -9.05
N SER A 146 6.56 -14.25 -7.95
CA SER A 146 6.89 -14.78 -6.63
C SER A 146 5.62 -15.21 -5.87
N PRO A 147 5.50 -16.48 -5.44
CA PRO A 147 4.36 -16.95 -4.67
C PRO A 147 4.36 -16.37 -3.26
N ALA A 148 3.18 -16.07 -2.74
CA ALA A 148 3.01 -15.63 -1.36
C ALA A 148 2.99 -16.84 -0.42
N LYS A 149 3.92 -16.89 0.53
CA LYS A 149 3.93 -17.84 1.67
C LYS A 149 2.86 -17.51 2.70
N SER A 150 2.66 -16.23 2.94
CA SER A 150 1.62 -15.69 3.83
C SER A 150 1.10 -14.39 3.24
N PHE A 151 -0.20 -14.17 3.36
CA PHE A 151 -0.81 -12.97 2.81
C PHE A 151 -1.90 -12.43 3.74
N ASN A 152 -2.29 -11.16 3.54
CA ASN A 152 -3.27 -10.45 4.35
C ASN A 152 -2.89 -10.41 5.84
N ILE A 153 -1.62 -10.13 6.13
CA ILE A 153 -1.18 -9.85 7.49
C ILE A 153 -1.51 -8.39 7.75
N GLU A 154 -2.59 -8.17 8.48
CA GLU A 154 -3.09 -6.84 8.79
C GLU A 154 -2.14 -6.10 9.74
N CYS A 155 -1.78 -4.87 9.37
CA CYS A 155 -1.03 -3.93 10.18
C CYS A 155 -1.84 -2.66 10.42
N SER A 156 -1.50 -1.88 11.45
CA SER A 156 -2.22 -0.66 11.78
C SER A 156 -2.21 0.38 10.66
N ASN A 157 -1.22 0.31 9.77
CA ASN A 157 -1.03 1.20 8.64
C ASN A 157 -0.94 0.49 7.28
N GLY A 158 -1.49 -0.72 7.14
CA GLY A 158 -1.54 -1.41 5.86
C GLY A 158 -1.53 -2.92 5.94
N ASP A 159 -1.24 -3.57 4.81
CA ASP A 159 -1.17 -5.02 4.69
C ASP A 159 0.23 -5.48 4.32
N LEU A 160 0.65 -6.60 4.93
CA LEU A 160 1.89 -7.29 4.62
C LEU A 160 1.60 -8.63 3.96
N HIS A 161 2.24 -8.87 2.81
CA HIS A 161 2.32 -10.17 2.15
C HIS A 161 3.76 -10.65 2.20
N ILE A 162 3.99 -11.90 2.57
CA ILE A 162 5.32 -12.50 2.64
C ILE A 162 5.50 -13.38 1.41
N LEU A 163 6.49 -13.04 0.60
CA LEU A 163 6.83 -13.76 -0.61
C LEU A 163 7.87 -14.85 -0.35
N ASP A 164 7.86 -15.91 -1.15
CA ASP A 164 8.87 -16.97 -1.12
C ASP A 164 10.26 -16.46 -1.50
N HIS A 165 10.33 -15.58 -2.47
CA HIS A 165 11.55 -14.95 -2.95
C HIS A 165 11.26 -13.54 -3.46
N GLN A 166 12.32 -12.83 -3.83
CA GLN A 166 12.21 -11.48 -4.38
C GLN A 166 11.40 -11.48 -5.68
N ALA A 167 10.46 -10.56 -5.81
CA ALA A 167 9.72 -10.34 -7.04
C ALA A 167 10.67 -9.90 -8.17
N VAL A 168 10.43 -10.40 -9.37
CA VAL A 168 11.27 -10.10 -10.54
C VAL A 168 11.31 -8.60 -10.79
N TYR A 169 12.51 -8.06 -10.96
CA TYR A 169 12.68 -6.68 -11.38
C TYR A 169 12.70 -6.61 -12.90
N ASN A 170 11.60 -6.18 -13.50
CA ASN A 170 11.51 -6.02 -14.94
C ASN A 170 12.05 -4.64 -15.35
N ASN A 171 13.06 -4.63 -16.21
CA ASN A 171 13.53 -3.40 -16.81
C ASN A 171 12.49 -2.85 -17.78
N ASN A 172 12.21 -1.57 -17.70
CA ASN A 172 11.57 -0.86 -18.81
C ASN A 172 12.63 -0.47 -19.85
N VAL A 173 12.19 0.00 -21.01
CA VAL A 173 13.10 0.42 -22.10
C VAL A 173 14.14 1.43 -21.62
N TRP A 174 13.74 2.35 -20.75
CA TRP A 174 14.61 3.37 -20.17
C TRP A 174 15.70 2.78 -19.27
N SER A 175 15.33 1.84 -18.39
CA SER A 175 16.27 1.10 -17.55
C SER A 175 17.21 0.24 -18.39
N TYR A 176 16.69 -0.40 -19.43
CA TYR A 176 17.46 -1.26 -20.32
C TYR A 176 18.53 -0.46 -21.07
N LEU A 177 18.17 0.69 -21.66
CA LEU A 177 19.12 1.56 -22.36
C LEU A 177 20.26 2.05 -21.47
N ARG A 178 20.01 2.21 -20.15
CA ARG A 178 21.06 2.61 -19.19
C ARG A 178 22.02 1.50 -18.83
N GLN A 179 21.63 0.24 -18.99
CA GLN A 179 22.41 -0.91 -18.55
C GLN A 179 23.41 -1.40 -19.58
N ASP A 180 23.14 -1.13 -20.83
CA ASP A 180 23.92 -1.64 -21.94
C ASP A 180 24.86 -0.54 -22.48
N ALA A 181 26.17 -0.79 -22.40
CA ALA A 181 27.21 0.14 -22.83
C ALA A 181 27.10 0.49 -24.32
N ASP A 182 26.59 -0.41 -25.16
CA ASP A 182 26.41 -0.17 -26.59
C ASP A 182 25.40 0.96 -26.85
N PHE A 183 24.49 1.21 -25.90
CA PHE A 183 23.50 2.28 -25.99
C PHE A 183 23.92 3.58 -25.27
N SER A 184 25.14 3.68 -24.74
CA SER A 184 25.60 4.81 -23.94
C SER A 184 25.40 6.17 -24.63
N ASN A 185 25.69 6.28 -25.93
CA ASN A 185 25.55 7.52 -26.68
C ASN A 185 24.07 7.97 -26.78
N ILE A 186 23.17 7.06 -27.13
CA ILE A 186 21.74 7.38 -27.21
C ILE A 186 21.13 7.61 -25.84
N THR A 187 21.59 6.87 -24.83
CA THR A 187 21.18 7.05 -23.44
C THR A 187 21.56 8.45 -22.96
N ASN A 188 22.80 8.87 -23.11
CA ASN A 188 23.26 10.18 -22.71
C ASN A 188 22.50 11.29 -23.44
N TYR A 189 22.24 11.13 -24.74
CA TYR A 189 21.44 12.06 -25.52
C TYR A 189 20.01 12.16 -24.97
N LEU A 190 19.32 11.05 -24.75
CA LEU A 190 17.96 11.04 -24.21
C LEU A 190 17.86 11.61 -22.80
N TYR A 191 18.84 11.27 -21.94
CA TYR A 191 18.90 11.81 -20.58
C TYR A 191 19.23 13.31 -20.52
N SER A 192 19.88 13.86 -21.55
CA SER A 192 20.09 15.32 -21.63
C SER A 192 18.79 16.13 -21.72
N PHE A 193 17.71 15.49 -22.18
CA PHE A 193 16.36 16.07 -22.22
C PHE A 193 15.51 15.75 -20.99
N ASN A 194 15.96 14.86 -20.11
CA ASN A 194 15.23 14.48 -18.90
C ASN A 194 15.47 15.53 -17.80
N LYS A 195 14.99 16.75 -18.06
CA LYS A 195 14.96 17.81 -17.04
C LYS A 195 13.63 17.76 -16.33
N LEU A 196 13.66 17.61 -15.01
CA LEU A 196 12.50 17.90 -14.18
C LEU A 196 12.28 19.42 -14.20
N GLU A 197 11.45 19.88 -15.11
CA GLU A 197 11.03 21.28 -15.16
C GLU A 197 9.62 21.38 -14.58
N PHE A 198 9.45 22.26 -13.61
CA PHE A 198 8.13 22.58 -13.08
C PHE A 198 7.38 23.40 -14.14
N VAL A 199 6.34 22.82 -14.71
CA VAL A 199 5.47 23.49 -15.68
C VAL A 199 4.22 23.95 -14.95
N PRO A 200 4.09 25.24 -14.61
CA PRO A 200 2.97 25.75 -13.81
C PRO A 200 1.60 25.48 -14.44
N GLU A 201 1.52 25.52 -15.78
CA GLU A 201 0.26 25.32 -16.52
C GLU A 201 -0.24 23.87 -16.45
N LEU A 202 0.66 22.91 -16.24
CA LEU A 202 0.33 21.48 -16.14
C LEU A 202 0.29 20.99 -14.67
N SER A 203 0.67 21.85 -13.73
CA SER A 203 0.69 21.53 -12.33
C SER A 203 -0.62 21.97 -11.69
N THR A 204 -1.46 21.03 -11.31
CA THR A 204 -2.60 21.33 -10.45
C THR A 204 -2.07 21.73 -9.08
N PRO A 205 -2.46 22.89 -8.52
CA PRO A 205 -2.14 23.20 -7.13
C PRO A 205 -2.62 22.05 -6.27
N GLY A 206 -1.71 21.43 -5.52
CA GLY A 206 -2.07 20.39 -4.58
C GLY A 206 -3.10 20.97 -3.62
N GLY A 207 -4.32 20.49 -3.67
CA GLY A 207 -5.32 20.84 -2.67
C GLY A 207 -4.79 20.42 -1.30
N VAL A 208 -4.80 21.37 -0.40
CA VAL A 208 -4.54 21.19 1.04
C VAL A 208 -5.68 20.37 1.63
#